data_3146b8881f06ff15bb4eeb507c52efd4
#
_entry.id   3146b8881f06ff15bb4eeb507c52efd4
#
_cell.length_a   1.000
_cell.length_b   1.000
_cell.length_c   1.000
_cell.angle_alpha   90.00
_cell.angle_beta   90.00
_cell.angle_gamma   90.00
#
_symmetry.space_group_name_H-M   'P 1'
#
loop_
_entity.id
_entity.type
_entity.pdbx_description
1 polymer ?
#
loop_
_entity_poly.entity_id
_entity_poly.type
_entity_poly.pdbx_seq_one_letter_code
_entity_poly.pdbx_strand_id
1 'polypeptide(L)' 'MRYPKVRLVTKNIEAVYEKVKSTHPELLHPNLNTITLRPWGAKEFAVKDNQVGIRIQQW' A
#
# COMPACT_ATOMS: atom_id res chain seq x y z
N MET A 1 13.28 15.91 -9.44
CA MET A 1 13.74 14.59 -8.97
C MET A 1 12.54 13.71 -8.68
N ARG A 2 12.58 12.48 -9.12
CA ARG A 2 11.50 11.54 -8.87
C ARG A 2 11.76 10.75 -7.61
N TYR A 3 10.69 10.49 -6.87
CA TYR A 3 10.77 9.56 -5.76
C TYR A 3 10.84 8.13 -6.29
N PRO A 4 11.64 7.26 -5.68
CA PRO A 4 11.58 5.85 -6.03
C PRO A 4 10.20 5.29 -5.71
N LYS A 5 9.69 4.49 -6.63
CA LYS A 5 8.42 3.80 -6.44
C LYS A 5 8.70 2.32 -6.25
N VAL A 6 8.28 1.79 -5.14
CA VAL A 6 8.47 0.38 -4.83
C VAL A 6 7.12 -0.31 -4.92
N ARG A 7 7.10 -1.48 -5.56
CA ARG A 7 5.92 -2.32 -5.64
C ARG A 7 6.21 -3.61 -4.89
N LEU A 8 5.35 -3.94 -3.96
CA LEU A 8 5.44 -5.19 -3.21
C LEU A 8 4.20 -6.02 -3.52
N VAL A 9 4.39 -7.31 -3.74
CA VAL A 9 3.30 -8.25 -3.96
C VAL A 9 3.20 -9.15 -2.73
N THR A 10 2.00 -9.30 -2.20
CA THR A 10 1.76 -10.13 -1.04
C THR A 10 0.64 -11.12 -1.33
N LYS A 11 0.64 -12.23 -0.60
CA LYS A 11 -0.43 -13.21 -0.67
C LYS A 11 -1.59 -12.90 0.26
N ASN A 12 -1.40 -11.96 1.18
CA ASN A 12 -2.43 -11.57 2.14
C ASN A 12 -2.34 -10.08 2.42
N ILE A 13 -2.89 -9.28 1.52
CA ILE A 13 -2.84 -7.82 1.61
C ILE A 13 -3.61 -7.32 2.83
N GLU A 14 -4.65 -8.03 3.23
CA GLU A 14 -5.46 -7.61 4.37
C GLU A 14 -4.67 -7.67 5.67
N ALA A 15 -3.85 -8.70 5.85
CA ALA A 15 -2.98 -8.82 7.01
C ALA A 15 -1.93 -7.72 7.03
N VAL A 16 -1.34 -7.41 5.88
CA VAL A 16 -0.36 -6.33 5.77
C VAL A 16 -1.02 -4.99 6.09
N TYR A 17 -2.19 -4.74 5.54
CA TYR A 17 -2.94 -3.52 5.77
C TYR A 17 -3.27 -3.33 7.25
N GLU A 18 -3.78 -4.38 7.90
CA GLU A 18 -4.11 -4.33 9.32
C GLU A 18 -2.89 -4.05 10.18
N LYS A 19 -1.76 -4.65 9.84
CA LYS A 19 -0.53 -4.43 10.57
C LYS A 19 -0.07 -2.97 10.46
N VAL A 20 -0.09 -2.41 9.26
CA VAL A 20 0.29 -1.01 9.04
C VAL A 20 -0.68 -0.09 9.76
N LYS A 21 -1.96 -0.35 9.65
CA LYS A 21 -3.00 0.47 10.27
C LYS A 21 -2.88 0.47 11.79
N SER A 22 -2.50 -0.66 12.38
CA SER A 22 -2.37 -0.80 13.83
C SER A 22 -1.09 -0.17 14.37
N THR A 23 0.01 -0.30 13.63
CA THR A 23 1.32 0.12 14.12
C THR A 23 1.73 1.50 13.62
N HIS A 24 1.45 1.80 12.35
CA HIS A 24 1.89 3.04 11.72
C HIS A 24 0.82 3.58 10.79
N PRO A 25 -0.36 3.98 11.31
CA PRO A 25 -1.44 4.49 10.46
C PRO A 25 -1.04 5.75 9.69
N GLU A 26 -0.06 6.49 10.19
CA GLU A 26 0.43 7.69 9.53
C GLU A 26 1.18 7.40 8.23
N LEU A 27 1.57 6.16 8.01
CA LEU A 27 2.25 5.77 6.77
C LEU A 27 1.28 5.54 5.62
N LEU A 28 -0.02 5.41 5.89
CA LEU A 28 -0.99 5.19 4.84
C LEU A 28 -1.08 6.41 3.92
N HIS A 29 -1.04 6.15 2.61
CA HIS A 29 -1.08 7.22 1.63
C HIS A 29 -2.46 7.91 1.65
N PRO A 30 -2.51 9.24 1.59
CA PRO A 30 -3.81 9.95 1.68
C PRO A 30 -4.84 9.55 0.62
N ASN A 31 -4.39 9.13 -0.57
CA ASN A 31 -5.28 8.75 -1.66
C ASN A 31 -5.54 7.25 -1.75
N LEU A 32 -4.69 6.42 -1.14
CA LEU A 32 -4.79 4.97 -1.17
C LEU A 32 -4.61 4.40 0.23
N ASN A 33 -5.37 4.94 1.17
CA ASN A 33 -5.28 4.54 2.57
C ASN A 33 -6.20 3.37 2.92
N THR A 34 -6.85 2.78 1.92
CA THR A 34 -7.68 1.59 2.09
C THR A 34 -7.40 0.62 0.95
N ILE A 35 -7.69 -0.66 1.20
CA ILE A 35 -7.56 -1.68 0.16
C ILE A 35 -8.59 -1.40 -0.92
N THR A 36 -8.12 -1.23 -2.16
CA THR A 36 -8.96 -0.92 -3.31
C THR A 36 -8.83 -2.03 -4.35
N LEU A 37 -9.95 -2.54 -4.82
CA LEU A 37 -9.96 -3.50 -5.92
C LEU A 37 -9.80 -2.74 -7.24
N ARG A 38 -8.79 -3.11 -8.01
CA ARG A 38 -8.53 -2.49 -9.31
C ARG A 38 -9.26 -3.22 -10.43
N PRO A 39 -9.53 -2.53 -11.56
CA PRO A 39 -10.22 -3.15 -12.69
C PRO A 39 -9.54 -4.39 -13.26
N TRP A 40 -8.22 -4.49 -13.08
CA TRP A 40 -7.46 -5.65 -13.55
C TRP A 40 -7.42 -6.81 -12.55
N GLY A 41 -8.21 -6.74 -11.48
CA GLY A 41 -8.37 -7.84 -10.55
C GLY A 41 -7.45 -7.85 -9.35
N ALA A 42 -6.57 -6.88 -9.24
CA ALA A 42 -5.65 -6.79 -8.10
C ALA A 42 -6.24 -5.95 -6.98
N LYS A 43 -5.95 -6.32 -5.76
CA LYS A 43 -6.20 -5.48 -4.58
C LYS A 43 -4.95 -4.68 -4.29
N GLU A 44 -5.12 -3.42 -3.90
CA GLU A 44 -3.99 -2.51 -3.78
C GLU A 44 -4.22 -1.48 -2.68
N PHE A 45 -3.17 -1.15 -1.95
CA PHE A 45 -3.13 0.07 -1.16
C PHE A 45 -1.68 0.59 -1.18
N ALA A 46 -1.50 1.82 -0.72
CA ALA A 46 -0.18 2.43 -0.75
C ALA A 46 0.19 2.99 0.61
N VAL A 47 1.47 2.96 0.92
CA VAL A 47 2.03 3.61 2.10
C VAL A 47 3.06 4.62 1.64
N LYS A 48 3.27 5.63 2.48
CA LYS A 48 4.26 6.66 2.22
C LYS A 48 5.25 6.65 3.37
N ASP A 49 6.50 6.37 3.06
CA ASP A 49 7.59 6.37 4.04
C ASP A 49 8.59 7.42 3.62
N ASN A 50 8.63 8.55 4.34
CA ASN A 50 9.39 9.73 3.98
C ASN A 50 9.02 10.18 2.56
N GLN A 51 9.95 10.04 1.61
CA GLN A 51 9.72 10.42 0.22
C GLN A 51 9.58 9.22 -0.69
N VAL A 52 9.37 8.04 -0.11
CA VAL A 52 9.22 6.80 -0.87
C VAL A 52 7.76 6.38 -0.85
N GLY A 53 7.19 6.19 -2.04
CA GLY A 53 5.86 5.62 -2.17
C GLY A 53 5.98 4.11 -2.37
N ILE A 54 5.31 3.34 -1.51
CA ILE A 54 5.30 1.89 -1.60
C ILE A 54 3.90 1.44 -1.91
N ARG A 55 3.74 0.75 -3.04
CA ARG A 55 2.46 0.21 -3.48
C ARG A 55 2.43 -1.28 -3.17
N ILE A 56 1.45 -1.71 -2.41
CA ILE A 56 1.31 -3.10 -1.98
C ILE A 56 0.13 -3.70 -2.72
N GLN A 57 0.34 -4.82 -3.39
CA GLN A 57 -0.65 -5.44 -4.26
C GLN A 57 -0.81 -6.92 -3.94
N GLN A 58 -2.02 -7.41 -4.16
CA GLN A 58 -2.34 -8.84 -4.13
C GLN A 58 -3.12 -9.17 -5.40
N TRP A 59 -2.60 -10.11 -6.15
CA TRP A 59 -3.23 -10.59 -7.40
C TRP A 59 -4.07 -11.84 -7.19
#